data_b31814e6dd4adb0e5f0eff673df70855
#
_entry.id   b31814e6dd4adb0e5f0eff673df70855
#
_cell.length_a   1.000
_cell.length_b   1.000
_cell.length_c   1.000
_cell.angle_alpha   90.00
_cell.angle_beta   90.00
_cell.angle_gamma   90.00
#
_symmetry.space_group_name_H-M   'P 1'
#
loop_
_entity.id
_entity.type
_entity.pdbx_description
1 polymer ?
#
loop_
_entity_poly.entity_id
_entity_poly.type
_entity_poly.pdbx_seq_one_letter_code
_entity_poly.pdbx_strand_id
1 'polypeptide(L)'
;MERRDNRFAKGVLTGILCSLAVAAAATWGIYFLLTTRQKAALPQEEQAAGLDYGEIEEKLEKLKTMVDASYLYDVDEESMRDGIYKGFIASLGDPYTVYYTEEEYKELQESSSGEYVGVGVQISQDPSTNLITVIRVFRGSGAEEAGLLAGDVLYKVDDEDITTEDINNVVAKIRGDEGTTVKLEVYRESSGGFVALDVERRSVSMDTVEWKMLENGIGYLQITEFDGVTYSQFTEALTDLKSQGMKGLLLDLRDNPGGRLDQVVEITDDFLTEGVIVSTKDKNGQGSTYEADEELAFDGPVSVLVNGNSASASEILAGALKDYGRAKIVGTTTFGKGIVQNIYPLGDGTAMKVTVSDYYTPNGTSIHKIGIDPDVAVEKSEEEDGTDNQLEKAKEVLLEELS
;
A
#
# COMPACT_ATOMS: atom_id res chain seq x y z
N MET A 1 -34.12 8.09 73.28
CA MET A 1 -32.99 8.19 72.33
C MET A 1 -32.64 6.80 71.88
N GLU A 2 -33.26 6.39 70.73
CA GLU A 2 -33.04 5.05 70.15
C GLU A 2 -31.73 4.98 69.44
N ARG A 3 -30.87 4.03 69.79
CA ARG A 3 -29.68 3.66 69.05
C ARG A 3 -30.07 2.95 67.77
N ARG A 4 -30.06 3.64 66.64
CA ARG A 4 -30.23 3.01 65.35
C ARG A 4 -29.11 1.96 65.12
N ASP A 5 -29.57 0.74 64.93
CA ASP A 5 -28.70 -0.44 64.73
C ASP A 5 -27.99 -0.33 63.33
N ASN A 6 -26.72 -0.03 63.33
CA ASN A 6 -25.85 0.14 62.14
C ASN A 6 -25.45 -1.19 61.46
N ARG A 7 -26.04 -2.34 61.91
CA ARG A 7 -25.68 -3.68 61.41
C ARG A 7 -26.11 -3.89 59.98
N PHE A 8 -27.24 -3.36 59.59
CA PHE A 8 -27.76 -3.47 58.21
C PHE A 8 -26.85 -2.68 57.23
N ALA A 9 -26.50 -1.47 57.55
CA ALA A 9 -25.62 -0.65 56.71
C ALA A 9 -24.21 -1.27 56.57
N LYS A 10 -23.66 -1.86 57.62
CA LYS A 10 -22.37 -2.60 57.56
C LYS A 10 -22.47 -3.85 56.69
N GLY A 11 -23.60 -4.62 56.77
CA GLY A 11 -23.81 -5.78 55.91
C GLY A 11 -23.91 -5.43 54.43
N VAL A 12 -24.60 -4.35 54.09
CA VAL A 12 -24.71 -3.86 52.71
C VAL A 12 -23.33 -3.37 52.17
N LEU A 13 -22.58 -2.63 53.01
CA LEU A 13 -21.24 -2.17 52.64
C LEU A 13 -20.27 -3.33 52.41
N THR A 14 -20.30 -4.34 53.27
CA THR A 14 -19.48 -5.57 53.12
C THR A 14 -19.91 -6.36 51.87
N GLY A 15 -21.19 -6.47 51.56
CA GLY A 15 -21.69 -7.13 50.36
C GLY A 15 -21.22 -6.43 49.09
N ILE A 16 -21.25 -5.09 49.05
CA ILE A 16 -20.77 -4.29 47.90
C ILE A 16 -19.25 -4.47 47.72
N LEU A 17 -18.48 -4.43 48.80
CA LEU A 17 -17.02 -4.64 48.77
C LEU A 17 -16.66 -6.05 48.27
N CYS A 18 -17.36 -7.08 48.73
CA CYS A 18 -17.15 -8.45 48.24
C CYS A 18 -17.53 -8.61 46.77
N SER A 19 -18.61 -7.98 46.31
CA SER A 19 -19.03 -8.02 44.90
C SER A 19 -18.00 -7.31 44.00
N LEU A 20 -17.48 -6.18 44.44
CA LEU A 20 -16.42 -5.45 43.71
C LEU A 20 -15.11 -6.24 43.65
N ALA A 21 -14.74 -6.93 44.73
CA ALA A 21 -13.55 -7.78 44.77
C ALA A 21 -13.69 -9.00 43.84
N VAL A 22 -14.87 -9.63 43.79
CA VAL A 22 -15.16 -10.75 42.85
C VAL A 22 -15.15 -10.25 41.39
N ALA A 23 -15.76 -9.09 41.13
CA ALA A 23 -15.75 -8.51 39.79
C ALA A 23 -14.32 -8.14 39.35
N ALA A 24 -13.49 -7.57 40.22
CA ALA A 24 -12.09 -7.26 39.93
C ALA A 24 -11.24 -8.52 39.69
N ALA A 25 -11.47 -9.59 40.47
CA ALA A 25 -10.78 -10.88 40.28
C ALA A 25 -11.22 -11.56 38.98
N ALA A 26 -12.50 -11.47 38.59
CA ALA A 26 -13.02 -12.00 37.34
C ALA A 26 -12.45 -11.22 36.12
N THR A 27 -12.43 -9.89 36.19
CA THR A 27 -11.84 -9.06 35.12
C THR A 27 -10.32 -9.27 35.01
N TRP A 28 -9.62 -9.44 36.13
CA TRP A 28 -8.19 -9.76 36.13
C TRP A 28 -7.91 -11.16 35.58
N GLY A 29 -8.76 -12.14 35.92
CA GLY A 29 -8.71 -13.51 35.38
C GLY A 29 -8.97 -13.54 33.87
N ILE A 30 -9.96 -12.78 33.38
CA ILE A 30 -10.23 -12.64 31.94
C ILE A 30 -9.09 -11.91 31.22
N TYR A 31 -8.59 -10.82 31.80
CA TYR A 31 -7.42 -10.11 31.27
C TYR A 31 -6.18 -11.00 31.22
N PHE A 32 -5.92 -11.77 32.28
CA PHE A 32 -4.81 -12.73 32.33
C PHE A 32 -4.99 -13.87 31.32
N LEU A 33 -6.21 -14.40 31.16
CA LEU A 33 -6.53 -15.42 30.16
C LEU A 33 -6.42 -14.88 28.71
N LEU A 34 -6.80 -13.63 28.49
CA LEU A 34 -6.65 -12.99 27.16
C LEU A 34 -5.18 -12.67 26.87
N THR A 35 -4.41 -12.17 27.85
CA THR A 35 -2.98 -11.88 27.66
C THR A 35 -2.10 -13.13 27.62
N THR A 36 -2.50 -14.23 28.29
CA THR A 36 -1.81 -15.52 28.16
C THR A 36 -2.21 -16.27 26.88
N ARG A 37 -3.41 -16.03 26.33
CA ARG A 37 -3.76 -16.52 25.00
C ARG A 37 -3.11 -15.71 23.87
N GLN A 38 -2.79 -14.42 24.07
CA GLN A 38 -1.97 -13.64 23.11
C GLN A 38 -0.48 -13.98 23.14
N LYS A 39 0.00 -14.62 24.20
CA LYS A 39 1.19 -15.48 24.10
C LYS A 39 0.72 -16.85 23.60
N ALA A 40 0.10 -16.87 22.40
CA ALA A 40 -0.06 -18.10 21.66
C ALA A 40 1.35 -18.68 21.57
N ALA A 41 1.58 -19.77 22.28
CA ALA A 41 2.77 -20.55 22.13
C ALA A 41 2.92 -20.77 20.62
N LEU A 42 4.03 -20.32 20.05
CA LEU A 42 4.54 -20.88 18.83
C LEU A 42 4.36 -22.39 18.96
N PRO A 43 3.80 -23.10 17.97
CA PRO A 43 3.62 -24.54 18.07
C PRO A 43 4.91 -25.13 18.59
N GLN A 44 4.85 -25.93 19.65
CA GLN A 44 6.00 -26.70 20.07
C GLN A 44 6.35 -27.61 18.90
N GLU A 45 7.44 -27.26 18.22
CA GLU A 45 8.01 -27.99 17.12
C GLU A 45 8.18 -29.47 17.49
N GLU A 46 7.62 -30.35 16.69
CA GLU A 46 8.33 -31.58 16.31
C GLU A 46 9.69 -31.10 15.80
N GLN A 47 10.79 -31.53 16.44
CA GLN A 47 12.17 -31.25 16.04
C GLN A 47 12.39 -31.77 14.62
N ALA A 48 11.98 -31.00 13.60
CA ALA A 48 12.63 -31.06 12.31
C ALA A 48 14.11 -30.74 12.59
N ALA A 49 15.02 -31.44 11.91
CA ALA A 49 16.46 -31.18 11.98
C ALA A 49 16.70 -29.71 11.65
N GLY A 50 16.62 -28.87 12.68
CA GLY A 50 16.66 -27.41 12.57
C GLY A 50 18.08 -26.94 12.32
N LEU A 51 18.20 -25.70 11.91
CA LEU A 51 19.50 -25.03 11.81
C LEU A 51 20.21 -25.10 13.17
N ASP A 52 21.47 -25.54 13.18
CA ASP A 52 22.34 -25.44 14.37
C ASP A 52 22.85 -24.00 14.48
N TYR A 53 22.19 -23.23 15.33
CA TYR A 53 22.55 -21.82 15.57
C TYR A 53 23.94 -21.68 16.15
N GLY A 54 24.45 -22.67 16.92
CA GLY A 54 25.81 -22.66 17.46
C GLY A 54 26.87 -22.78 16.36
N GLU A 55 26.65 -23.68 15.38
CA GLU A 55 27.54 -23.80 14.21
C GLU A 55 27.52 -22.50 13.37
N ILE A 56 26.34 -21.89 13.21
CA ILE A 56 26.20 -20.62 12.48
C ILE A 56 26.96 -19.50 13.21
N GLU A 57 26.79 -19.36 14.52
CA GLU A 57 27.49 -18.37 15.34
C GLU A 57 29.00 -18.51 15.21
N GLU A 58 29.55 -19.74 15.43
CA GLU A 58 30.98 -20.01 15.29
C GLU A 58 31.51 -19.64 13.89
N LYS A 59 30.73 -19.90 12.85
CA LYS A 59 31.10 -19.52 11.48
C LYS A 59 31.09 -18.02 11.27
N LEU A 60 30.07 -17.33 11.77
CA LEU A 60 29.99 -15.87 11.68
C LEU A 60 31.11 -15.19 12.43
N GLU A 61 31.51 -15.67 13.62
CA GLU A 61 32.67 -15.14 14.38
C GLU A 61 33.96 -15.28 13.58
N LYS A 62 34.18 -16.44 12.91
CA LYS A 62 35.36 -16.65 12.06
C LYS A 62 35.36 -15.69 10.87
N LEU A 63 34.21 -15.52 10.21
CA LEU A 63 34.06 -14.59 9.07
C LEU A 63 34.33 -13.16 9.51
N LYS A 64 33.75 -12.73 10.62
CA LYS A 64 33.97 -11.38 11.20
C LYS A 64 35.44 -11.15 11.50
N THR A 65 36.12 -12.11 12.15
CA THR A 65 37.56 -12.02 12.44
C THR A 65 38.40 -11.84 11.18
N MET A 66 38.05 -12.54 10.10
CA MET A 66 38.77 -12.42 8.81
C MET A 66 38.50 -11.06 8.14
N VAL A 67 37.27 -10.56 8.21
CA VAL A 67 36.92 -9.24 7.70
C VAL A 67 37.68 -8.16 8.46
N ASP A 68 37.65 -8.16 9.79
CA ASP A 68 38.36 -7.19 10.63
C ASP A 68 39.89 -7.20 10.42
N ALA A 69 40.45 -8.34 10.09
CA ALA A 69 41.88 -8.48 9.84
C ALA A 69 42.33 -8.10 8.43
N SER A 70 41.44 -8.15 7.43
CA SER A 70 41.85 -8.15 6.03
C SER A 70 41.05 -7.21 5.11
N TYR A 71 39.90 -6.74 5.53
CA TYR A 71 39.08 -5.82 4.71
C TYR A 71 39.72 -4.44 4.68
N LEU A 72 39.74 -3.82 3.49
CA LEU A 72 40.47 -2.57 3.26
C LEU A 72 39.77 -1.33 3.80
N TYR A 73 38.44 -1.39 3.90
CA TYR A 73 37.62 -0.23 4.26
C TYR A 73 37.00 -0.40 5.65
N ASP A 74 36.46 0.68 6.18
CA ASP A 74 35.70 0.64 7.42
C ASP A 74 34.48 -0.27 7.29
N VAL A 75 34.13 -0.96 8.37
CA VAL A 75 32.98 -1.88 8.44
C VAL A 75 31.87 -1.21 9.22
N ASP A 76 30.71 -1.10 8.58
CA ASP A 76 29.48 -0.75 9.25
C ASP A 76 28.84 -2.02 9.84
N GLU A 77 28.88 -2.12 11.15
CA GLU A 77 28.37 -3.29 11.87
C GLU A 77 26.84 -3.41 11.81
N GLU A 78 26.12 -2.30 11.66
CA GLU A 78 24.67 -2.29 11.52
C GLU A 78 24.27 -2.87 10.17
N SER A 79 24.83 -2.36 9.10
CA SER A 79 24.62 -2.89 7.74
C SER A 79 25.03 -4.37 7.64
N MET A 80 26.09 -4.79 8.33
CA MET A 80 26.50 -6.20 8.37
C MET A 80 25.46 -7.09 9.07
N ARG A 81 24.92 -6.65 10.20
CA ARG A 81 23.87 -7.36 10.94
C ARG A 81 22.60 -7.50 10.10
N ASP A 82 22.16 -6.41 9.48
CA ASP A 82 20.97 -6.41 8.61
C ASP A 82 21.19 -7.30 7.38
N GLY A 83 22.39 -7.31 6.84
CA GLY A 83 22.79 -8.21 5.77
C GLY A 83 22.65 -9.69 6.14
N ILE A 84 22.94 -10.07 7.40
CA ILE A 84 22.74 -11.44 7.90
C ILE A 84 21.25 -11.78 7.93
N TYR A 85 20.40 -10.89 8.48
CA TYR A 85 18.95 -11.12 8.53
C TYR A 85 18.33 -11.19 7.14
N LYS A 86 18.70 -10.26 6.24
CA LYS A 86 18.29 -10.27 4.85
C LYS A 86 18.72 -11.55 4.14
N GLY A 87 19.96 -11.99 4.35
CA GLY A 87 20.48 -13.23 3.77
C GLY A 87 19.76 -14.49 4.28
N PHE A 88 19.43 -14.53 5.56
CA PHE A 88 18.65 -15.62 6.15
C PHE A 88 17.26 -15.72 5.50
N ILE A 89 16.54 -14.63 5.39
CA ILE A 89 15.21 -14.60 4.77
C ILE A 89 15.30 -14.91 3.26
N ALA A 90 16.27 -14.35 2.56
CA ALA A 90 16.47 -14.58 1.12
C ALA A 90 16.76 -16.07 0.81
N SER A 91 17.28 -16.84 1.79
CA SER A 91 17.53 -18.27 1.62
C SER A 91 16.27 -19.13 1.39
N LEU A 92 15.08 -18.57 1.68
CA LEU A 92 13.79 -19.20 1.38
C LEU A 92 13.52 -19.29 -0.13
N GLY A 93 14.20 -18.48 -0.96
CA GLY A 93 14.01 -18.45 -2.41
C GLY A 93 12.68 -17.84 -2.86
N ASP A 94 11.96 -17.18 -1.95
CA ASP A 94 10.74 -16.42 -2.24
C ASP A 94 11.08 -14.93 -2.32
N PRO A 95 10.98 -14.29 -3.50
CA PRO A 95 11.30 -12.88 -3.65
C PRO A 95 10.32 -11.94 -2.95
N TYR A 96 9.18 -12.44 -2.49
CA TYR A 96 8.15 -11.66 -1.82
C TYR A 96 8.25 -11.72 -0.28
N THR A 97 9.02 -12.67 0.25
CA THR A 97 9.32 -12.77 1.68
C THR A 97 10.60 -11.99 1.96
N VAL A 98 10.49 -10.90 2.73
CA VAL A 98 11.55 -9.88 2.90
C VAL A 98 11.66 -9.47 4.36
N TYR A 99 12.90 -9.29 4.85
CA TYR A 99 13.20 -8.58 6.09
C TYR A 99 13.37 -7.09 5.78
N TYR A 100 12.76 -6.25 6.61
CA TYR A 100 12.85 -4.79 6.55
C TYR A 100 13.61 -4.24 7.76
N THR A 101 14.58 -3.39 7.52
CA THR A 101 15.17 -2.53 8.55
C THR A 101 14.13 -1.55 9.09
N GLU A 102 14.44 -0.83 10.15
CA GLU A 102 13.54 0.18 10.72
C GLU A 102 13.16 1.25 9.68
N GLU A 103 14.14 1.74 8.93
CA GLU A 103 13.93 2.73 7.87
C GLU A 103 13.07 2.17 6.73
N GLU A 104 13.42 1.00 6.19
CA GLU A 104 12.66 0.33 5.12
C GLU A 104 11.23 -0.01 5.56
N TYR A 105 11.03 -0.36 6.84
CA TYR A 105 9.68 -0.64 7.35
C TYR A 105 8.84 0.64 7.47
N LYS A 106 9.46 1.74 7.90
CA LYS A 106 8.80 3.05 7.94
C LYS A 106 8.40 3.50 6.53
N GLU A 107 9.30 3.38 5.56
CA GLU A 107 8.99 3.69 4.15
C GLU A 107 7.85 2.82 3.59
N LEU A 108 7.83 1.53 3.93
CA LEU A 108 6.73 0.63 3.56
C LEU A 108 5.40 1.06 4.18
N GLN A 109 5.40 1.51 5.44
CA GLN A 109 4.19 2.00 6.10
C GLN A 109 3.68 3.30 5.46
N GLU A 110 4.59 4.25 5.18
CA GLU A 110 4.25 5.50 4.49
C GLU A 110 3.66 5.22 3.10
N SER A 111 4.32 4.40 2.28
CA SER A 111 3.83 4.07 0.94
C SER A 111 2.49 3.33 0.99
N SER A 112 2.36 2.33 1.86
CA SER A 112 1.10 1.56 1.98
C SER A 112 -0.07 2.35 2.55
N SER A 113 0.20 3.43 3.33
CA SER A 113 -0.87 4.32 3.78
C SER A 113 -1.40 5.21 2.65
N GLY A 114 -0.58 5.51 1.67
CA GLY A 114 -0.84 6.52 0.65
C GLY A 114 -0.74 7.94 1.19
N GLU A 115 -0.20 8.12 2.40
CA GLU A 115 0.00 9.39 3.07
C GLU A 115 1.43 9.53 3.58
N TYR A 116 2.00 10.70 3.47
CA TYR A 116 3.30 11.02 4.04
C TYR A 116 3.35 12.46 4.53
N VAL A 117 4.24 12.74 5.48
CA VAL A 117 4.46 14.11 5.94
C VAL A 117 5.54 14.77 5.09
N GLY A 118 5.19 15.87 4.43
CA GLY A 118 6.11 16.60 3.57
C GLY A 118 5.49 17.83 2.93
N VAL A 119 6.19 18.37 1.94
CA VAL A 119 5.72 19.56 1.18
C VAL A 119 4.71 19.20 0.10
N GLY A 120 4.66 17.94 -0.35
CA GLY A 120 3.70 17.47 -1.36
C GLY A 120 4.12 17.71 -2.79
N VAL A 121 5.33 17.23 -3.15
CA VAL A 121 5.84 17.26 -4.52
C VAL A 121 6.48 15.93 -4.93
N GLN A 122 6.39 15.62 -6.20
CA GLN A 122 7.23 14.63 -6.86
C GLN A 122 8.34 15.37 -7.61
N ILE A 123 9.58 14.98 -7.37
CA ILE A 123 10.75 15.59 -7.99
C ILE A 123 11.56 14.54 -8.78
N SER A 124 12.29 14.99 -9.78
CA SER A 124 13.20 14.15 -10.57
C SER A 124 14.50 14.89 -10.81
N GLN A 125 15.62 14.15 -10.80
CA GLN A 125 16.94 14.67 -11.08
C GLN A 125 17.39 14.23 -12.48
N ASP A 126 17.79 15.19 -13.30
CA ASP A 126 18.37 14.92 -14.62
C ASP A 126 19.84 14.47 -14.46
N PRO A 127 20.20 13.25 -14.90
CA PRO A 127 21.55 12.71 -14.72
C PRO A 127 22.63 13.51 -15.47
N SER A 128 22.25 14.28 -16.50
CA SER A 128 23.20 15.03 -17.35
C SER A 128 23.47 16.42 -16.81
N THR A 129 22.48 17.07 -16.21
CA THR A 129 22.58 18.45 -15.70
C THR A 129 22.63 18.53 -14.19
N ASN A 130 22.31 17.44 -13.50
CA ASN A 130 22.14 17.34 -12.05
C ASN A 130 21.02 18.22 -11.48
N LEU A 131 20.22 18.86 -12.34
CA LEU A 131 19.13 19.72 -11.90
C LEU A 131 17.93 18.88 -11.41
N ILE A 132 17.32 19.35 -10.34
CA ILE A 132 16.14 18.71 -9.73
C ILE A 132 14.91 19.52 -10.14
N THR A 133 13.97 18.86 -10.82
CA THR A 133 12.75 19.48 -11.34
C THR A 133 11.53 18.92 -10.63
N VAL A 134 10.58 19.79 -10.31
CA VAL A 134 9.26 19.40 -9.82
C VAL A 134 8.46 18.79 -10.98
N ILE A 135 8.16 17.50 -10.88
CA ILE A 135 7.39 16.77 -11.89
C ILE A 135 5.90 16.92 -11.63
N ARG A 136 5.50 16.89 -10.35
CA ARG A 136 4.11 16.97 -9.91
C ARG A 136 4.00 17.69 -8.57
N VAL A 137 2.93 18.44 -8.39
CA VAL A 137 2.49 19.01 -7.10
C VAL A 137 1.21 18.31 -6.71
N PHE A 138 1.14 17.77 -5.49
CA PHE A 138 -0.02 17.03 -5.01
C PHE A 138 -1.11 17.99 -4.52
N ARG A 139 -2.34 17.64 -4.80
CA ARG A 139 -3.53 18.40 -4.40
C ARG A 139 -3.65 18.51 -2.88
N GLY A 140 -4.03 19.69 -2.37
CA GLY A 140 -4.17 19.95 -0.94
C GLY A 140 -2.86 20.04 -0.17
N SER A 141 -1.72 19.98 -0.85
CA SER A 141 -0.39 20.04 -0.23
C SER A 141 0.05 21.47 0.12
N GLY A 142 1.06 21.58 0.99
CA GLY A 142 1.70 22.86 1.27
C GLY A 142 2.35 23.48 0.04
N ALA A 143 2.88 22.65 -0.86
CA ALA A 143 3.47 23.10 -2.12
C ALA A 143 2.44 23.72 -3.06
N GLU A 144 1.24 23.13 -3.17
CA GLU A 144 0.15 23.71 -3.96
C GLU A 144 -0.28 25.06 -3.38
N GLU A 145 -0.49 25.13 -2.05
CA GLU A 145 -0.90 26.37 -1.37
C GLU A 145 0.16 27.46 -1.50
N ALA A 146 1.44 27.11 -1.42
CA ALA A 146 2.55 28.03 -1.63
C ALA A 146 2.71 28.47 -3.09
N GLY A 147 2.02 27.80 -4.04
CA GLY A 147 2.07 28.11 -5.46
C GLY A 147 3.30 27.54 -6.19
N LEU A 148 3.84 26.41 -5.72
CA LEU A 148 4.83 25.63 -6.47
C LEU A 148 4.15 25.00 -7.69
N LEU A 149 4.85 24.88 -8.80
CA LEU A 149 4.30 24.35 -10.07
C LEU A 149 5.16 23.23 -10.64
N ALA A 150 4.52 22.32 -11.36
CA ALA A 150 5.25 21.37 -12.19
C ALA A 150 6.11 22.13 -13.22
N GLY A 151 7.36 21.68 -13.41
CA GLY A 151 8.36 22.35 -14.23
C GLY A 151 9.25 23.34 -13.49
N ASP A 152 8.96 23.67 -12.23
CA ASP A 152 9.87 24.46 -11.40
C ASP A 152 11.16 23.68 -11.15
N VAL A 153 12.31 24.34 -11.27
CA VAL A 153 13.63 23.76 -11.01
C VAL A 153 14.11 24.22 -9.64
N LEU A 154 14.39 23.28 -8.74
CA LEU A 154 14.86 23.57 -7.37
C LEU A 154 16.30 24.05 -7.40
N TYR A 155 16.58 25.16 -6.74
CA TYR A 155 17.92 25.77 -6.63
C TYR A 155 18.42 25.83 -5.19
N LYS A 156 17.54 26.16 -4.21
CA LYS A 156 17.92 26.22 -2.81
C LYS A 156 16.84 25.63 -1.91
N VAL A 157 17.28 25.07 -0.78
CA VAL A 157 16.49 24.64 0.35
C VAL A 157 17.04 25.34 1.59
N ASP A 158 16.22 26.10 2.32
CA ASP A 158 16.59 26.91 3.50
C ASP A 158 17.87 27.76 3.28
N ASP A 159 17.92 28.46 2.13
CA ASP A 159 19.03 29.30 1.67
C ASP A 159 20.34 28.53 1.28
N GLU A 160 20.38 27.21 1.38
CA GLU A 160 21.49 26.36 0.91
C GLU A 160 21.34 26.03 -0.57
N ASP A 161 22.40 26.19 -1.35
CA ASP A 161 22.46 25.81 -2.76
C ASP A 161 22.53 24.29 -2.90
N ILE A 162 21.57 23.71 -3.64
CA ILE A 162 21.43 22.25 -3.80
C ILE A 162 21.78 21.77 -5.23
N THR A 163 22.26 22.63 -6.09
CA THR A 163 22.47 22.34 -7.53
C THR A 163 23.51 21.24 -7.81
N THR A 164 24.33 20.90 -6.84
CA THR A 164 25.34 19.84 -6.93
C THR A 164 25.04 18.63 -6.05
N GLU A 165 23.90 18.64 -5.37
CA GLU A 165 23.53 17.58 -4.42
C GLU A 165 22.78 16.44 -5.10
N ASP A 166 22.90 15.25 -4.52
CA ASP A 166 22.08 14.10 -4.88
C ASP A 166 20.63 14.30 -4.43
N ILE A 167 19.67 13.80 -5.19
CA ILE A 167 18.24 13.95 -4.93
C ILE A 167 17.84 13.45 -3.52
N ASN A 168 18.46 12.37 -3.01
CA ASN A 168 18.15 11.85 -1.69
C ASN A 168 18.54 12.83 -0.57
N ASN A 169 19.67 13.50 -0.72
CA ASN A 169 20.09 14.55 0.21
C ASN A 169 19.13 15.74 0.20
N VAL A 170 18.65 16.12 -0.98
CA VAL A 170 17.69 17.20 -1.14
C VAL A 170 16.33 16.81 -0.56
N VAL A 171 15.86 15.58 -0.78
CA VAL A 171 14.63 15.05 -0.17
C VAL A 171 14.73 15.08 1.36
N ALA A 172 15.89 14.67 1.93
CA ALA A 172 16.09 14.72 3.38
C ALA A 172 16.01 16.14 3.96
N LYS A 173 16.48 17.15 3.22
CA LYS A 173 16.36 18.56 3.63
C LYS A 173 14.92 19.11 3.50
N ILE A 174 14.20 18.69 2.47
CA ILE A 174 12.82 19.11 2.23
C ILE A 174 11.86 18.45 3.24
N ARG A 175 12.10 17.18 3.61
CA ARG A 175 11.33 16.46 4.65
C ARG A 175 11.52 17.14 6.02
N GLY A 176 10.62 16.85 6.95
CA GLY A 176 10.68 17.33 8.34
C GLY A 176 9.35 17.13 9.05
N ASP A 177 9.27 17.62 10.28
CA ASP A 177 8.08 17.45 11.12
C ASP A 177 6.87 18.22 10.57
N GLU A 178 5.68 17.64 10.75
CA GLU A 178 4.41 18.25 10.36
C GLU A 178 4.23 19.62 11.03
N GLY A 179 3.65 20.57 10.28
CA GLY A 179 3.44 21.95 10.72
C GLY A 179 4.69 22.82 10.66
N THR A 180 5.86 22.31 10.29
CA THR A 180 7.07 23.12 10.06
C THR A 180 7.10 23.65 8.63
N THR A 181 7.88 24.70 8.39
CA THR A 181 8.01 25.34 7.08
C THR A 181 9.42 25.17 6.55
N VAL A 182 9.55 24.92 5.25
CA VAL A 182 10.82 24.93 4.51
C VAL A 182 10.78 26.02 3.46
N LYS A 183 11.87 26.76 3.28
CA LYS A 183 12.00 27.76 2.23
C LYS A 183 12.61 27.14 0.99
N LEU A 184 11.88 27.18 -0.12
CA LEU A 184 12.33 26.71 -1.42
C LEU A 184 12.59 27.88 -2.37
N GLU A 185 13.76 27.94 -3.00
CA GLU A 185 14.01 28.86 -4.12
C GLU A 185 14.05 28.03 -5.41
N VAL A 186 13.14 28.35 -6.33
CA VAL A 186 12.99 27.65 -7.61
C VAL A 186 13.21 28.60 -8.78
N TYR A 187 13.75 28.09 -9.88
CA TYR A 187 13.72 28.81 -11.17
C TYR A 187 12.45 28.40 -11.92
N ARG A 188 11.67 29.40 -12.30
CA ARG A 188 10.41 29.23 -13.04
C ARG A 188 10.51 29.86 -14.42
N GLU A 189 10.46 29.03 -15.46
CA GLU A 189 10.59 29.53 -16.83
C GLU A 189 9.47 30.53 -17.21
N SER A 190 8.24 30.25 -16.80
CA SER A 190 7.07 31.11 -17.11
C SER A 190 7.17 32.52 -16.52
N SER A 191 7.88 32.70 -15.40
CA SER A 191 8.16 34.01 -14.79
C SER A 191 9.54 34.57 -15.20
N GLY A 192 10.36 33.76 -15.87
CA GLY A 192 11.70 34.17 -16.32
C GLY A 192 12.69 34.44 -15.20
N GLY A 193 12.51 33.82 -14.01
CA GLY A 193 13.35 34.12 -12.86
C GLY A 193 13.15 33.21 -11.66
N PHE A 194 13.86 33.55 -10.58
CA PHE A 194 13.78 32.84 -9.33
C PHE A 194 12.54 33.26 -8.52
N VAL A 195 11.89 32.30 -7.90
CA VAL A 195 10.74 32.46 -7.00
C VAL A 195 11.10 31.80 -5.67
N ALA A 196 10.97 32.56 -4.59
CA ALA A 196 11.13 32.04 -3.22
C ALA A 196 9.76 31.74 -2.63
N LEU A 197 9.58 30.56 -2.07
CA LEU A 197 8.33 30.04 -1.54
C LEU A 197 8.58 29.46 -0.14
N ASP A 198 7.77 29.87 0.83
CA ASP A 198 7.72 29.24 2.13
C ASP A 198 6.64 28.14 2.10
N VAL A 199 7.07 26.88 2.22
CA VAL A 199 6.20 25.73 2.04
C VAL A 199 6.02 24.98 3.36
N GLU A 200 4.77 24.87 3.81
CA GLU A 200 4.44 24.12 5.03
C GLU A 200 4.51 22.62 4.76
N ARG A 201 5.15 21.89 5.70
CA ARG A 201 5.10 20.43 5.72
C ARG A 201 3.83 19.98 6.40
N ARG A 202 3.04 19.16 5.72
CA ARG A 202 1.79 18.60 6.24
C ARG A 202 1.60 17.17 5.79
N SER A 203 0.60 16.48 6.35
CA SER A 203 0.17 15.20 5.77
C SER A 203 -0.33 15.44 4.35
N VAL A 204 0.20 14.68 3.42
CA VAL A 204 -0.12 14.76 1.98
C VAL A 204 -0.61 13.40 1.53
N SER A 205 -1.81 13.37 0.96
CA SER A 205 -2.35 12.19 0.31
C SER A 205 -1.74 12.05 -1.10
N MET A 206 -1.21 10.87 -1.40
CA MET A 206 -0.76 10.54 -2.76
C MET A 206 -1.97 10.27 -3.64
N ASP A 207 -2.00 10.85 -4.84
CA ASP A 207 -3.07 10.56 -5.80
C ASP A 207 -2.84 9.19 -6.43
N THR A 208 -3.63 8.20 -6.03
CA THR A 208 -3.63 6.84 -6.59
C THR A 208 -4.76 6.63 -7.60
N VAL A 209 -5.68 7.61 -7.72
CA VAL A 209 -6.81 7.57 -8.65
C VAL A 209 -6.81 8.83 -9.50
N GLU A 210 -6.85 8.65 -10.82
CA GLU A 210 -7.03 9.72 -11.80
C GLU A 210 -8.29 9.46 -12.62
N TRP A 211 -9.07 10.51 -12.92
CA TRP A 211 -10.31 10.35 -13.66
C TRP A 211 -10.61 11.52 -14.58
N LYS A 212 -11.37 11.23 -15.60
CA LYS A 212 -11.92 12.23 -16.54
C LYS A 212 -13.13 11.69 -17.26
N MET A 213 -14.03 12.59 -17.66
CA MET A 213 -15.10 12.24 -18.59
C MET A 213 -14.56 12.22 -20.02
N LEU A 214 -14.76 11.12 -20.73
CA LEU A 214 -14.50 10.99 -22.16
C LEU A 214 -15.79 11.26 -22.97
N GLU A 215 -15.66 11.24 -24.29
CA GLU A 215 -16.81 11.35 -25.21
C GLU A 215 -17.83 10.22 -25.01
N ASN A 216 -19.07 10.42 -25.47
CA ASN A 216 -20.18 9.47 -25.41
C ASN A 216 -20.63 9.07 -23.98
N GLY A 217 -20.23 9.82 -22.96
CA GLY A 217 -20.60 9.55 -21.58
C GLY A 217 -19.80 8.39 -20.95
N ILE A 218 -18.60 8.14 -21.43
CA ILE A 218 -17.67 7.18 -20.83
C ILE A 218 -16.86 7.88 -19.75
N GLY A 219 -16.98 7.41 -18.50
CA GLY A 219 -16.05 7.77 -17.43
C GLY A 219 -14.77 6.96 -17.59
N TYR A 220 -13.62 7.63 -17.61
CA TYR A 220 -12.30 7.00 -17.50
C TYR A 220 -11.81 7.18 -16.07
N LEU A 221 -11.38 6.08 -15.43
CA LEU A 221 -10.84 6.06 -14.10
C LEU A 221 -9.63 5.13 -14.09
N GLN A 222 -8.46 5.68 -13.74
CA GLN A 222 -7.23 4.92 -13.59
C GLN A 222 -6.90 4.77 -12.11
N ILE A 223 -6.59 3.54 -11.69
CA ILE A 223 -6.02 3.25 -10.37
C ILE A 223 -4.57 2.84 -10.58
N THR A 224 -3.63 3.61 -10.01
CA THR A 224 -2.20 3.35 -10.18
C THR A 224 -1.64 2.39 -9.13
N GLU A 225 -2.25 2.38 -7.93
CA GLU A 225 -1.89 1.50 -6.80
C GLU A 225 -3.07 1.40 -5.82
N PHE A 226 -3.11 0.36 -4.97
CA PHE A 226 -4.14 0.20 -3.93
C PHE A 226 -3.55 0.51 -2.55
N ASP A 227 -3.45 1.80 -2.21
CA ASP A 227 -3.01 2.28 -0.91
C ASP A 227 -4.18 2.64 0.00
N GLY A 228 -3.89 2.99 1.25
CA GLY A 228 -4.92 3.30 2.25
C GLY A 228 -5.89 4.42 1.89
N VAL A 229 -5.55 5.26 0.92
CA VAL A 229 -6.37 6.39 0.43
C VAL A 229 -7.18 6.07 -0.83
N THR A 230 -6.91 4.92 -1.47
CA THR A 230 -7.40 4.63 -2.83
C THR A 230 -8.93 4.50 -2.89
N TYR A 231 -9.56 3.81 -1.92
CA TYR A 231 -11.02 3.67 -1.91
C TYR A 231 -11.74 5.02 -1.77
N SER A 232 -11.24 5.87 -0.90
CA SER A 232 -11.79 7.23 -0.72
C SER A 232 -11.70 8.06 -2.01
N GLN A 233 -10.55 8.01 -2.70
CA GLN A 233 -10.35 8.70 -3.98
C GLN A 233 -11.19 8.07 -5.11
N PHE A 234 -11.32 6.75 -5.12
CA PHE A 234 -12.20 6.04 -6.06
C PHE A 234 -13.66 6.46 -5.90
N THR A 235 -14.15 6.55 -4.67
CA THR A 235 -15.52 6.97 -4.37
C THR A 235 -15.78 8.43 -4.78
N GLU A 236 -14.81 9.33 -4.55
CA GLU A 236 -14.85 10.72 -5.04
C GLU A 236 -14.94 10.75 -6.56
N ALA A 237 -14.05 10.01 -7.24
CA ALA A 237 -14.00 9.94 -8.71
C ALA A 237 -15.30 9.39 -9.31
N LEU A 238 -15.83 8.31 -8.75
CA LEU A 238 -17.08 7.70 -9.19
C LEU A 238 -18.27 8.66 -9.01
N THR A 239 -18.32 9.37 -7.88
CA THR A 239 -19.36 10.36 -7.59
C THR A 239 -19.30 11.53 -8.59
N ASP A 240 -18.11 12.05 -8.87
CA ASP A 240 -17.91 13.13 -9.81
C ASP A 240 -18.30 12.72 -11.23
N LEU A 241 -17.83 11.57 -11.73
CA LEU A 241 -18.17 11.05 -13.04
C LEU A 241 -19.69 10.80 -13.20
N LYS A 242 -20.36 10.25 -12.17
CA LYS A 242 -21.82 10.10 -12.14
C LYS A 242 -22.53 11.45 -12.22
N SER A 243 -22.04 12.48 -11.51
CA SER A 243 -22.60 13.83 -11.55
C SER A 243 -22.50 14.48 -12.93
N GLN A 244 -21.47 14.12 -13.71
CA GLN A 244 -21.25 14.55 -15.10
C GLN A 244 -22.09 13.76 -16.12
N GLY A 245 -22.87 12.77 -15.67
CA GLY A 245 -23.76 11.98 -16.53
C GLY A 245 -23.08 10.77 -17.19
N MET A 246 -22.12 10.15 -16.49
CA MET A 246 -21.48 8.91 -16.90
C MET A 246 -22.51 7.81 -17.16
N LYS A 247 -22.35 7.09 -18.27
CA LYS A 247 -23.20 5.96 -18.67
C LYS A 247 -22.48 4.62 -18.59
N GLY A 248 -21.17 4.60 -18.80
CA GLY A 248 -20.31 3.43 -18.69
C GLY A 248 -18.95 3.82 -18.15
N LEU A 249 -18.29 2.89 -17.47
CA LEU A 249 -17.00 3.11 -16.83
C LEU A 249 -15.89 2.31 -17.52
N LEU A 250 -14.82 2.98 -17.87
CA LEU A 250 -13.57 2.39 -18.31
C LEU A 250 -12.58 2.50 -17.15
N LEU A 251 -12.25 1.35 -16.55
CA LEU A 251 -11.34 1.24 -15.42
C LEU A 251 -9.95 0.79 -15.92
N ASP A 252 -8.93 1.61 -15.73
CA ASP A 252 -7.57 1.33 -16.18
C ASP A 252 -6.68 0.87 -15.00
N LEU A 253 -6.28 -0.39 -15.06
CA LEU A 253 -5.38 -1.05 -14.09
C LEU A 253 -4.02 -1.38 -14.71
N ARG A 254 -3.71 -0.86 -15.90
CA ARG A 254 -2.40 -1.08 -16.52
C ARG A 254 -1.30 -0.48 -15.65
N ASP A 255 -0.20 -1.19 -15.54
CA ASP A 255 0.98 -0.84 -14.74
C ASP A 255 0.72 -0.71 -13.22
N ASN A 256 -0.44 -1.18 -12.74
CA ASN A 256 -0.79 -1.20 -11.32
C ASN A 256 -0.28 -2.50 -10.67
N PRO A 257 0.74 -2.45 -9.77
CA PRO A 257 1.34 -3.64 -9.16
C PRO A 257 0.47 -4.30 -8.07
N GLY A 258 -0.68 -3.68 -7.75
CA GLY A 258 -1.56 -4.10 -6.68
C GLY A 258 -1.51 -3.19 -5.47
N GLY A 259 -1.50 -3.75 -4.28
CA GLY A 259 -1.46 -3.04 -3.01
C GLY A 259 -2.29 -3.73 -1.94
N ARG A 260 -3.04 -2.97 -1.17
CA ARG A 260 -3.81 -3.43 0.00
C ARG A 260 -5.04 -4.22 -0.39
N LEU A 261 -5.21 -5.36 0.29
CA LEU A 261 -6.35 -6.25 0.07
C LEU A 261 -7.69 -5.62 0.50
N ASP A 262 -7.72 -4.89 1.62
CA ASP A 262 -8.93 -4.22 2.08
C ASP A 262 -9.44 -3.21 1.05
N GLN A 263 -8.57 -2.41 0.45
CA GLN A 263 -8.94 -1.39 -0.55
C GLN A 263 -9.52 -2.00 -1.83
N VAL A 264 -8.92 -3.07 -2.32
CA VAL A 264 -9.46 -3.73 -3.53
C VAL A 264 -10.75 -4.48 -3.25
N VAL A 265 -10.94 -5.01 -2.06
CA VAL A 265 -12.20 -5.65 -1.66
C VAL A 265 -13.33 -4.62 -1.66
N GLU A 266 -13.14 -3.46 -1.00
CA GLU A 266 -14.13 -2.38 -0.98
C GLU A 266 -14.46 -1.85 -2.39
N ILE A 267 -13.44 -1.63 -3.25
CA ILE A 267 -13.67 -1.20 -4.64
C ILE A 267 -14.40 -2.27 -5.46
N THR A 268 -14.08 -3.56 -5.26
CA THR A 268 -14.74 -4.64 -6.00
C THR A 268 -16.20 -4.81 -5.56
N ASP A 269 -16.47 -4.61 -4.27
CA ASP A 269 -17.80 -4.64 -3.67
C ASP A 269 -18.75 -3.64 -4.35
N ASP A 270 -18.30 -2.43 -4.61
CA ASP A 270 -19.04 -1.38 -5.34
C ASP A 270 -19.60 -1.79 -6.72
N PHE A 271 -19.12 -2.90 -7.27
CA PHE A 271 -19.54 -3.45 -8.58
C PHE A 271 -20.36 -4.74 -8.48
N LEU A 272 -20.51 -5.34 -7.31
CA LEU A 272 -21.16 -6.64 -7.11
C LEU A 272 -22.29 -6.51 -6.07
N THR A 273 -23.37 -7.26 -6.25
CA THR A 273 -24.51 -7.23 -5.32
C THR A 273 -24.48 -8.37 -4.30
N GLU A 274 -23.69 -9.40 -4.56
CA GLU A 274 -23.55 -10.57 -3.68
C GLU A 274 -22.41 -11.48 -4.18
N GLY A 275 -21.91 -12.31 -3.30
CA GLY A 275 -21.00 -13.40 -3.64
C GLY A 275 -19.54 -13.14 -3.25
N VAL A 276 -18.70 -14.12 -3.53
CA VAL A 276 -17.29 -14.09 -3.14
C VAL A 276 -16.52 -13.14 -4.05
N ILE A 277 -15.78 -12.20 -3.47
CA ILE A 277 -14.82 -11.35 -4.18
C ILE A 277 -13.51 -12.10 -4.35
N VAL A 278 -12.97 -12.63 -3.25
CA VAL A 278 -11.72 -13.38 -3.22
C VAL A 278 -11.70 -14.32 -2.02
N SER A 279 -11.07 -15.48 -2.16
CA SER A 279 -10.79 -16.37 -1.04
C SER A 279 -9.29 -16.66 -0.94
N THR A 280 -8.81 -16.92 0.29
CA THR A 280 -7.41 -17.24 0.55
C THR A 280 -7.27 -18.64 1.13
N LYS A 281 -6.11 -19.29 0.95
CA LYS A 281 -5.78 -20.56 1.61
C LYS A 281 -4.33 -20.57 2.04
N ASP A 282 -4.08 -20.85 3.31
CA ASP A 282 -2.75 -21.05 3.87
C ASP A 282 -2.23 -22.47 3.60
N LYS A 283 -1.00 -22.75 4.07
CA LYS A 283 -0.36 -24.07 3.96
C LYS A 283 -1.13 -25.24 4.61
N ASN A 284 -2.11 -24.94 5.49
CA ASN A 284 -2.98 -25.93 6.16
C ASN A 284 -4.36 -26.03 5.49
N GLY A 285 -4.59 -25.30 4.40
CA GLY A 285 -5.88 -25.20 3.71
C GLY A 285 -6.92 -24.34 4.45
N GLN A 286 -6.50 -23.56 5.46
CA GLN A 286 -7.34 -22.60 6.15
C GLN A 286 -7.18 -21.21 5.49
N GLY A 287 -8.23 -20.40 5.55
CA GLY A 287 -8.18 -19.07 4.97
C GLY A 287 -9.40 -18.24 5.25
N SER A 288 -9.47 -17.10 4.60
CA SER A 288 -10.58 -16.14 4.69
C SER A 288 -11.31 -16.06 3.35
N THR A 289 -12.58 -15.73 3.41
CA THR A 289 -13.39 -15.40 2.24
C THR A 289 -13.91 -13.97 2.43
N TYR A 290 -13.76 -13.17 1.40
CA TYR A 290 -14.26 -11.79 1.33
C TYR A 290 -15.42 -11.80 0.36
N GLU A 291 -16.55 -11.29 0.78
CA GLU A 291 -17.83 -11.36 0.07
C GLU A 291 -18.36 -9.94 -0.16
N ALA A 292 -19.05 -9.74 -1.27
CA ALA A 292 -19.76 -8.51 -1.56
C ALA A 292 -21.03 -8.42 -0.71
N ASP A 293 -21.38 -7.18 -0.37
CA ASP A 293 -22.65 -6.87 0.29
C ASP A 293 -23.79 -6.60 -0.75
N GLU A 294 -24.92 -6.07 -0.29
CA GLU A 294 -26.09 -5.84 -1.17
C GLU A 294 -26.08 -4.44 -1.81
N GLU A 295 -25.08 -3.59 -1.52
CA GLU A 295 -25.01 -2.21 -2.01
C GLU A 295 -24.16 -2.12 -3.29
N LEU A 296 -24.75 -1.60 -4.36
CA LEU A 296 -24.11 -1.43 -5.65
C LEU A 296 -23.86 0.06 -5.92
N ALA A 297 -22.59 0.48 -5.98
CA ALA A 297 -22.27 1.88 -6.24
C ALA A 297 -22.43 2.24 -7.74
N PHE A 298 -22.18 1.29 -8.65
CA PHE A 298 -22.35 1.49 -10.10
C PHE A 298 -22.88 0.25 -10.80
N ASP A 299 -24.02 0.38 -11.49
CA ASP A 299 -24.73 -0.69 -12.22
C ASP A 299 -24.58 -0.63 -13.75
N GLY A 300 -23.97 0.44 -14.27
CA GLY A 300 -23.71 0.60 -15.71
C GLY A 300 -22.63 -0.34 -16.25
N PRO A 301 -22.46 -0.45 -17.59
CA PRO A 301 -21.41 -1.26 -18.19
C PRO A 301 -20.01 -0.86 -17.75
N VAL A 302 -19.11 -1.85 -17.59
CA VAL A 302 -17.70 -1.66 -17.19
C VAL A 302 -16.77 -2.40 -18.13
N SER A 303 -15.73 -1.71 -18.58
CA SER A 303 -14.59 -2.31 -19.28
C SER A 303 -13.33 -2.09 -18.45
N VAL A 304 -12.50 -3.12 -18.30
CA VAL A 304 -11.27 -3.05 -17.50
C VAL A 304 -10.05 -3.24 -18.39
N LEU A 305 -9.15 -2.25 -18.38
CA LEU A 305 -7.86 -2.33 -19.05
C LEU A 305 -6.81 -2.96 -18.13
N VAL A 306 -6.10 -3.95 -18.65
CA VAL A 306 -5.01 -4.64 -17.93
C VAL A 306 -3.81 -4.88 -18.84
N ASN A 307 -2.62 -5.06 -18.23
CA ASN A 307 -1.42 -5.48 -18.92
C ASN A 307 -0.55 -6.42 -18.04
N GLY A 308 0.60 -6.84 -18.56
CA GLY A 308 1.52 -7.73 -17.85
C GLY A 308 2.10 -7.18 -16.53
N ASN A 309 1.90 -5.91 -16.23
CA ASN A 309 2.27 -5.27 -14.96
C ASN A 309 1.08 -5.11 -13.99
N SER A 310 -0.15 -5.42 -14.44
CA SER A 310 -1.32 -5.49 -13.56
C SER A 310 -1.19 -6.72 -12.67
N ALA A 311 -1.02 -6.54 -11.34
CA ALA A 311 -0.65 -7.61 -10.44
C ALA A 311 -1.45 -7.61 -9.12
N SER A 312 -1.52 -8.75 -8.43
CA SER A 312 -2.04 -8.88 -7.05
C SER A 312 -3.46 -8.31 -6.90
N ALA A 313 -3.65 -7.20 -6.16
CA ALA A 313 -4.96 -6.55 -5.98
C ALA A 313 -5.65 -6.22 -7.33
N SER A 314 -4.89 -5.75 -8.33
CA SER A 314 -5.43 -5.53 -9.68
C SER A 314 -6.02 -6.81 -10.30
N GLU A 315 -5.41 -7.95 -10.01
CA GLU A 315 -5.87 -9.25 -10.50
C GLU A 315 -7.08 -9.78 -9.71
N ILE A 316 -7.21 -9.40 -8.42
CA ILE A 316 -8.41 -9.67 -7.63
C ILE A 316 -9.61 -8.95 -8.24
N LEU A 317 -9.49 -7.64 -8.50
CA LEU A 317 -10.55 -6.83 -9.08
C LEU A 317 -10.92 -7.32 -10.49
N ALA A 318 -9.94 -7.45 -11.38
CA ALA A 318 -10.17 -7.91 -12.75
C ALA A 318 -10.75 -9.33 -12.78
N GLY A 319 -10.22 -10.25 -11.96
CA GLY A 319 -10.68 -11.63 -11.87
C GLY A 319 -12.10 -11.78 -11.34
N ALA A 320 -12.44 -11.03 -10.29
CA ALA A 320 -13.80 -11.03 -9.73
C ALA A 320 -14.81 -10.48 -10.74
N LEU A 321 -14.55 -9.31 -11.33
CA LEU A 321 -15.46 -8.73 -12.33
C LEU A 321 -15.62 -9.62 -13.58
N LYS A 322 -14.54 -10.29 -13.99
CA LYS A 322 -14.59 -11.26 -15.08
C LYS A 322 -15.44 -12.49 -14.73
N ASP A 323 -15.20 -13.10 -13.58
CA ASP A 323 -15.87 -14.33 -13.15
C ASP A 323 -17.39 -14.15 -13.02
N TYR A 324 -17.83 -12.95 -12.60
CA TYR A 324 -19.26 -12.59 -12.59
C TYR A 324 -19.80 -12.08 -13.92
N GLY A 325 -18.96 -11.92 -14.94
CA GLY A 325 -19.35 -11.30 -16.21
C GLY A 325 -19.78 -9.83 -16.07
N ARG A 326 -19.32 -9.17 -14.98
CA ARG A 326 -19.66 -7.79 -14.65
C ARG A 326 -18.91 -6.78 -15.50
N ALA A 327 -17.72 -7.16 -15.98
CA ALA A 327 -16.92 -6.33 -16.87
C ALA A 327 -16.28 -7.17 -17.99
N LYS A 328 -15.93 -6.49 -19.09
CA LYS A 328 -15.05 -7.02 -20.13
C LYS A 328 -13.61 -6.62 -19.83
N ILE A 329 -12.73 -7.60 -19.79
CA ILE A 329 -11.30 -7.40 -19.58
C ILE A 329 -10.62 -7.23 -20.94
N VAL A 330 -9.92 -6.12 -21.13
CA VAL A 330 -9.26 -5.73 -22.39
C VAL A 330 -7.77 -5.51 -22.16
N GLY A 331 -6.91 -5.96 -23.06
CA GLY A 331 -5.47 -5.76 -22.98
C GLY A 331 -4.68 -7.05 -23.14
N THR A 332 -3.70 -7.28 -22.25
CA THR A 332 -2.86 -8.49 -22.26
C THR A 332 -2.99 -9.24 -20.93
N THR A 333 -2.57 -10.52 -20.91
CA THR A 333 -2.56 -11.35 -19.69
C THR A 333 -1.83 -10.62 -18.55
N THR A 334 -2.40 -10.64 -17.35
CA THR A 334 -1.85 -9.99 -16.17
C THR A 334 -0.63 -10.74 -15.61
N PHE A 335 0.01 -10.19 -14.58
CA PHE A 335 1.31 -10.65 -14.06
C PHE A 335 1.28 -12.07 -13.47
N GLY A 336 0.21 -12.46 -12.78
CA GLY A 336 0.13 -13.77 -12.11
C GLY A 336 0.69 -13.78 -10.68
N LYS A 337 0.46 -12.73 -9.88
CA LYS A 337 0.83 -12.71 -8.46
C LYS A 337 -0.36 -13.10 -7.57
N GLY A 338 -0.67 -14.40 -7.50
CA GLY A 338 -1.80 -14.96 -6.74
C GLY A 338 -1.47 -15.35 -5.30
N ILE A 339 -0.68 -14.52 -4.58
CA ILE A 339 -0.22 -14.80 -3.21
C ILE A 339 -0.42 -13.60 -2.29
N VAL A 340 -0.68 -13.90 -1.01
CA VAL A 340 -0.88 -12.92 0.06
C VAL A 340 0.35 -12.87 0.95
N GLN A 341 0.81 -11.67 1.28
CA GLN A 341 1.84 -11.44 2.26
C GLN A 341 1.27 -10.80 3.52
N ASN A 342 1.74 -11.27 4.68
CA ASN A 342 1.53 -10.58 5.95
C ASN A 342 2.82 -9.90 6.40
N ILE A 343 2.66 -8.74 7.04
CA ILE A 343 3.75 -7.99 7.66
C ILE A 343 3.72 -8.26 9.16
N TYR A 344 4.85 -8.70 9.70
CA TYR A 344 5.04 -9.00 11.11
C TYR A 344 6.08 -8.06 11.69
N PRO A 345 5.67 -7.04 12.51
CA PRO A 345 6.61 -6.23 13.28
C PRO A 345 7.38 -7.11 14.28
N LEU A 346 8.71 -6.92 14.37
CA LEU A 346 9.56 -7.73 15.23
C LEU A 346 9.75 -7.13 16.64
N GLY A 347 9.27 -5.89 16.87
CA GLY A 347 9.24 -5.25 18.19
C GLY A 347 10.47 -4.40 18.51
N ASP A 348 11.40 -4.29 17.57
CA ASP A 348 12.62 -3.49 17.62
C ASP A 348 12.69 -2.41 16.52
N GLY A 349 11.57 -2.09 15.90
CA GLY A 349 11.46 -1.17 14.78
C GLY A 349 11.52 -1.87 13.41
N THR A 350 12.05 -3.10 13.36
CA THR A 350 12.16 -3.89 12.12
C THR A 350 10.90 -4.70 11.85
N ALA A 351 10.77 -5.27 10.64
CA ALA A 351 9.64 -6.11 10.28
C ALA A 351 10.03 -7.21 9.29
N MET A 352 9.17 -8.21 9.20
CA MET A 352 9.26 -9.28 8.19
C MET A 352 7.95 -9.34 7.41
N LYS A 353 8.02 -9.23 6.09
CA LYS A 353 6.93 -9.55 5.18
C LYS A 353 7.06 -11.00 4.73
N VAL A 354 6.00 -11.78 4.87
CA VAL A 354 6.02 -13.23 4.61
C VAL A 354 4.85 -13.62 3.72
N THR A 355 5.11 -14.42 2.70
CA THR A 355 4.06 -15.09 1.92
C THR A 355 3.38 -16.13 2.78
N VAL A 356 2.07 -15.98 3.01
CA VAL A 356 1.31 -16.79 3.95
C VAL A 356 0.18 -17.61 3.31
N SER A 357 -0.35 -17.17 2.17
CA SER A 357 -1.50 -17.81 1.52
C SER A 357 -1.45 -17.63 0.01
N ASP A 358 -2.09 -18.56 -0.70
CA ASP A 358 -2.56 -18.34 -2.06
C ASP A 358 -3.93 -17.69 -2.03
N TYR A 359 -4.29 -16.90 -3.07
CA TYR A 359 -5.65 -16.46 -3.25
C TYR A 359 -6.29 -17.00 -4.55
N TYR A 360 -7.62 -17.03 -4.53
CA TYR A 360 -8.46 -17.63 -5.55
C TYR A 360 -9.56 -16.66 -5.95
N THR A 361 -9.84 -16.62 -7.24
CA THR A 361 -10.99 -15.87 -7.78
C THR A 361 -12.32 -16.47 -7.30
N PRO A 362 -13.47 -15.81 -7.50
CA PRO A 362 -14.79 -16.35 -7.15
C PRO A 362 -15.04 -17.78 -7.66
N ASN A 363 -14.60 -18.09 -8.87
CA ASN A 363 -14.74 -19.42 -9.46
C ASN A 363 -13.72 -20.45 -8.90
N GLY A 364 -12.90 -20.05 -7.90
CA GLY A 364 -11.90 -20.94 -7.29
C GLY A 364 -10.64 -21.14 -8.12
N THR A 365 -10.38 -20.28 -9.11
CA THR A 365 -9.19 -20.36 -9.95
C THR A 365 -8.00 -19.70 -9.23
N SER A 366 -6.86 -20.42 -9.11
CA SER A 366 -5.60 -19.81 -8.70
C SER A 366 -4.98 -19.10 -9.89
N ILE A 367 -4.58 -17.85 -9.68
CA ILE A 367 -3.92 -17.03 -10.72
C ILE A 367 -2.41 -17.00 -10.56
N HIS A 368 -1.86 -17.63 -9.49
CA HIS A 368 -0.42 -17.58 -9.23
C HIS A 368 0.38 -18.19 -10.38
N LYS A 369 1.29 -17.39 -10.96
CA LYS A 369 2.10 -17.69 -12.15
C LYS A 369 1.30 -17.96 -13.45
N ILE A 370 0.02 -17.60 -13.47
CA ILE A 370 -0.88 -17.78 -14.61
C ILE A 370 -1.38 -16.43 -15.09
N GLY A 371 -1.88 -15.59 -14.16
CA GLY A 371 -2.53 -14.31 -14.47
C GLY A 371 -4.00 -14.46 -14.85
N ILE A 372 -4.59 -13.33 -15.23
CA ILE A 372 -5.94 -13.23 -15.78
C ILE A 372 -5.81 -12.94 -17.27
N ASP A 373 -6.30 -13.85 -18.11
CA ASP A 373 -6.39 -13.60 -19.55
C ASP A 373 -7.48 -12.58 -19.86
N PRO A 374 -7.26 -11.62 -20.78
CA PRO A 374 -8.30 -10.70 -21.19
C PRO A 374 -9.40 -11.41 -22.01
N ASP A 375 -10.62 -10.84 -22.00
CA ASP A 375 -11.69 -11.27 -22.90
C ASP A 375 -11.44 -10.78 -24.33
N VAL A 376 -10.80 -9.60 -24.45
CA VAL A 376 -10.40 -8.99 -25.71
C VAL A 376 -8.89 -8.72 -25.66
N ALA A 377 -8.13 -9.61 -26.29
CA ALA A 377 -6.68 -9.50 -26.35
C ALA A 377 -6.25 -8.38 -27.30
N VAL A 378 -5.48 -7.41 -26.79
CA VAL A 378 -4.93 -6.29 -27.56
C VAL A 378 -3.51 -6.01 -27.06
N GLU A 379 -2.51 -6.29 -27.91
CA GLU A 379 -1.14 -5.88 -27.64
C GLU A 379 -0.99 -4.36 -27.78
N LYS A 380 -0.19 -3.76 -26.91
CA LYS A 380 0.13 -2.33 -27.01
C LYS A 380 0.93 -2.11 -28.30
N SER A 381 0.42 -1.25 -29.18
CA SER A 381 1.15 -0.78 -30.35
C SER A 381 1.54 0.68 -30.15
N GLU A 382 2.73 1.04 -30.65
CA GLU A 382 3.11 2.44 -30.79
C GLU A 382 2.58 2.93 -32.13
N GLU A 383 1.39 3.52 -32.13
CA GLU A 383 0.85 4.18 -33.31
C GLU A 383 1.68 5.45 -33.61
N GLU A 384 1.95 5.72 -34.89
CA GLU A 384 2.74 6.89 -35.31
C GLU A 384 2.14 8.24 -34.87
N ASP A 385 0.84 8.26 -34.62
CA ASP A 385 0.08 9.44 -34.16
C ASP A 385 -0.03 9.56 -32.63
N GLY A 386 0.54 8.62 -31.86
CA GLY A 386 0.48 8.58 -30.40
C GLY A 386 -0.84 8.06 -29.83
N THR A 387 -1.70 7.44 -30.65
CA THR A 387 -2.97 6.86 -30.21
C THR A 387 -2.74 5.62 -29.31
N ASP A 388 -3.42 5.55 -28.17
CA ASP A 388 -3.44 4.38 -27.29
C ASP A 388 -4.47 3.36 -27.83
N ASN A 389 -3.99 2.39 -28.62
CA ASN A 389 -4.81 1.38 -29.28
C ASN A 389 -5.58 0.49 -28.30
N GLN A 390 -5.03 0.23 -27.09
CA GLN A 390 -5.72 -0.55 -26.04
C GLN A 390 -6.88 0.26 -25.46
N LEU A 391 -6.67 1.54 -25.16
CA LEU A 391 -7.70 2.45 -24.68
C LEU A 391 -8.84 2.60 -25.72
N GLU A 392 -8.51 2.79 -27.00
CA GLU A 392 -9.51 2.89 -28.06
C GLU A 392 -10.33 1.60 -28.17
N LYS A 393 -9.68 0.42 -28.07
CA LYS A 393 -10.40 -0.85 -28.09
C LYS A 393 -11.30 -1.06 -26.88
N ALA A 394 -10.86 -0.66 -25.69
CA ALA A 394 -11.71 -0.73 -24.49
C ALA A 394 -12.93 0.20 -24.57
N LYS A 395 -12.79 1.38 -25.18
CA LYS A 395 -13.90 2.29 -25.48
C LYS A 395 -14.88 1.68 -26.47
N GLU A 396 -14.39 1.04 -27.54
CA GLU A 396 -15.23 0.33 -28.53
C GLU A 396 -16.06 -0.76 -27.86
N VAL A 397 -15.43 -1.63 -27.06
CA VAL A 397 -16.10 -2.70 -26.31
C VAL A 397 -17.18 -2.15 -25.39
N LEU A 398 -16.88 -1.07 -24.65
CA LEU A 398 -17.84 -0.44 -23.74
C LEU A 398 -19.02 0.19 -24.49
N LEU A 399 -18.79 0.79 -25.66
CA LEU A 399 -19.85 1.37 -26.50
C LEU A 399 -20.81 0.32 -27.09
N GLU A 400 -20.31 -0.89 -27.38
CA GLU A 400 -21.14 -2.01 -27.79
C GLU A 400 -22.14 -2.43 -26.71
N GLU A 401 -21.75 -2.36 -25.44
CA GLU A 401 -22.61 -2.67 -24.29
C GLU A 401 -23.58 -1.54 -23.93
N LEU A 402 -23.29 -0.30 -24.35
CA LEU A 402 -24.19 0.87 -24.17
C LEU A 402 -25.23 1.01 -25.26
N SER A 403 -25.13 0.27 -26.37
CA SER A 403 -26.03 0.34 -27.52
C SER A 403 -27.21 -0.62 -27.40
#